data_b0fe9ef8258ee54885878beb18af79f3
#
_entry.id   b0fe9ef8258ee54885878beb18af79f3
#
_cell.length_a   1.000
_cell.length_b   1.000
_cell.length_c   1.000
_cell.angle_alpha   90.00
_cell.angle_beta   90.00
_cell.angle_gamma   90.00
#
_symmetry.space_group_name_H-M   'P 1'
#
loop_
_entity.id
_entity.type
_entity.pdbx_description
1 polymer ?
#
loop_
_entity_poly.entity_id
_entity_poly.type
_entity_poly.pdbx_seq_one_letter_code
_entity_poly.pdbx_strand_id
1 'polypeptide(L)'
;MYRRHRGSSAEVRRDKNGSRGLTAKPTRLTRSCRWGTGSSANSWTAGLCRSLSRECELAVIIGFWLSGAIALGIVLIGMRFSFAPHAAATGYGVSVGPDPRWEAYLSAKAVRDIASGVFVAILILNRSAHLLGWFMLAATIIPAADAAIVLRHGGTRTAAFGIHGVTAGTMLIISLLLLG
;
A
#
# COMPACT_ATOMS: atom_id res chain seq x y z
N MET A 1 7.96 -7.09 -44.95
CA MET A 1 6.68 -6.30 -45.03
C MET A 1 6.36 -5.74 -43.64
N TYR A 2 6.75 -4.49 -43.38
CA TYR A 2 6.65 -3.85 -42.04
C TYR A 2 5.50 -2.84 -42.07
N ARG A 3 4.39 -3.13 -41.37
CA ARG A 3 3.17 -2.29 -41.35
C ARG A 3 3.32 -1.21 -40.27
N ARG A 4 3.52 0.04 -40.68
CA ARG A 4 3.51 1.22 -39.82
C ARG A 4 2.11 1.42 -39.22
N HIS A 5 1.98 1.31 -37.88
CA HIS A 5 0.83 1.85 -37.16
C HIS A 5 0.99 3.36 -37.01
N ARG A 6 0.03 4.09 -37.56
CA ARG A 6 -0.13 5.55 -37.43
C ARG A 6 -0.45 5.90 -35.98
N GLY A 7 0.38 6.76 -35.39
CA GLY A 7 0.11 7.33 -34.07
C GLY A 7 -1.13 8.23 -34.10
N SER A 8 -2.00 8.05 -33.14
CA SER A 8 -3.11 8.92 -32.82
C SER A 8 -2.56 10.20 -32.21
N SER A 9 -2.63 11.31 -32.96
CA SER A 9 -2.30 12.65 -32.47
C SER A 9 -3.34 13.09 -31.44
N ALA A 10 -2.93 13.26 -30.19
CA ALA A 10 -3.74 13.91 -29.20
C ALA A 10 -3.90 15.39 -29.56
N GLU A 11 -5.10 15.80 -29.92
CA GLU A 11 -5.47 17.18 -30.23
C GLU A 11 -5.44 18.01 -28.94
N VAL A 12 -4.42 18.84 -28.80
CA VAL A 12 -4.30 19.82 -27.72
C VAL A 12 -5.20 21.00 -28.04
N ARG A 13 -6.41 21.02 -27.50
CA ARG A 13 -7.31 22.18 -27.55
C ARG A 13 -6.75 23.28 -26.63
N ARG A 14 -6.23 24.33 -27.23
CA ARG A 14 -5.76 25.54 -26.56
C ARG A 14 -6.98 26.37 -26.17
N ASP A 15 -7.25 26.52 -24.89
CA ASP A 15 -8.25 27.47 -24.40
C ASP A 15 -7.68 28.90 -24.43
N LYS A 16 -8.55 29.87 -24.77
CA LYS A 16 -8.16 31.26 -25.08
C LYS A 16 -7.62 32.07 -23.89
N ASN A 17 -7.57 31.50 -22.68
CA ASN A 17 -7.15 32.21 -21.46
C ASN A 17 -5.79 31.80 -20.88
N GLY A 18 -4.94 31.09 -21.60
CA GLY A 18 -3.52 30.95 -21.23
C GLY A 18 -3.15 30.27 -19.89
N SER A 19 -4.13 29.84 -19.09
CA SER A 19 -3.89 29.14 -17.84
C SER A 19 -3.79 27.64 -18.05
N ARG A 20 -2.61 27.06 -17.80
CA ARG A 20 -2.41 25.61 -17.72
C ARG A 20 -3.01 25.07 -16.41
N GLY A 21 -4.31 24.91 -16.37
CA GLY A 21 -4.96 24.17 -15.31
C GLY A 21 -4.74 22.68 -15.54
N LEU A 22 -3.93 22.03 -14.73
CA LEU A 22 -3.90 20.57 -14.60
C LEU A 22 -5.25 20.15 -14.01
N THR A 23 -6.24 19.92 -14.86
CA THR A 23 -7.51 19.31 -14.44
C THR A 23 -7.23 17.84 -14.11
N ALA A 24 -7.13 17.55 -12.82
CA ALA A 24 -7.12 16.17 -12.35
C ALA A 24 -8.34 15.45 -12.91
N LYS A 25 -8.12 14.29 -13.57
CA LYS A 25 -9.20 13.44 -14.04
C LYS A 25 -10.10 13.08 -12.86
N PRO A 26 -11.40 13.36 -12.89
CA PRO A 26 -12.30 13.01 -11.79
C PRO A 26 -12.29 11.50 -11.58
N THR A 27 -12.12 11.07 -10.34
CA THR A 27 -12.22 9.67 -9.93
C THR A 27 -13.62 9.12 -10.24
N ARG A 28 -13.75 7.80 -10.35
CA ARG A 28 -15.01 7.13 -10.73
C ARG A 28 -16.17 7.50 -9.80
N LEU A 29 -15.92 7.74 -8.51
CA LEU A 29 -16.90 8.13 -7.50
C LEU A 29 -17.46 9.55 -7.74
N THR A 30 -16.60 10.52 -8.12
CA THR A 30 -17.06 11.87 -8.43
C THR A 30 -17.91 11.90 -9.72
N ARG A 31 -17.77 10.90 -10.58
CA ARG A 31 -18.58 10.75 -11.79
C ARG A 31 -20.00 10.27 -11.48
N SER A 32 -20.16 9.40 -10.47
CA SER A 32 -21.48 8.88 -10.05
C SER A 32 -22.37 9.99 -9.45
N CYS A 33 -21.80 10.92 -8.66
CA CYS A 33 -22.55 12.04 -8.12
C CYS A 33 -22.93 13.11 -9.17
N ARG A 34 -22.26 13.15 -10.33
CA ARG A 34 -22.58 14.12 -11.40
C ARG A 34 -23.89 13.81 -12.14
N TRP A 35 -24.37 12.57 -12.13
CA TRP A 35 -25.64 12.19 -12.77
C TRP A 35 -26.89 12.62 -11.98
N GLY A 36 -26.74 13.01 -10.70
CA GLY A 36 -27.83 13.46 -9.83
C GLY A 36 -28.12 14.96 -9.86
N THR A 37 -27.43 15.79 -10.68
CA THR A 37 -27.65 17.23 -10.80
C THR A 37 -28.78 17.60 -11.81
N GLY A 38 -29.76 16.70 -11.99
CA GLY A 38 -31.03 17.09 -12.53
C GLY A 38 -31.74 18.01 -11.54
N SER A 39 -32.50 18.95 -12.05
CA SER A 39 -33.18 20.09 -11.41
C SER A 39 -34.06 19.81 -10.17
N SER A 40 -33.97 18.62 -9.56
CA SER A 40 -34.72 18.18 -8.38
C SER A 40 -33.90 17.50 -7.32
N ALA A 41 -32.56 17.68 -7.28
CA ALA A 41 -31.73 17.15 -6.20
C ALA A 41 -32.08 17.88 -4.89
N ASN A 42 -32.82 17.21 -4.02
CA ASN A 42 -33.21 17.71 -2.71
C ASN A 42 -31.93 18.00 -1.88
N SER A 43 -31.96 19.02 -1.02
CA SER A 43 -30.84 19.44 -0.17
C SER A 43 -30.25 18.27 0.64
N TRP A 44 -31.02 17.26 0.97
CA TRP A 44 -30.63 16.02 1.63
C TRP A 44 -29.66 15.16 0.81
N THR A 45 -29.90 14.99 -0.50
CA THR A 45 -29.02 14.19 -1.37
C THR A 45 -27.67 14.88 -1.60
N ALA A 46 -27.66 16.21 -1.67
CA ALA A 46 -26.42 16.99 -1.77
C ALA A 46 -25.60 16.93 -0.47
N GLY A 47 -26.27 16.90 0.68
CA GLY A 47 -25.64 16.70 2.00
C GLY A 47 -24.99 15.33 2.13
N LEU A 48 -25.72 14.27 1.79
CA LEU A 48 -25.23 12.88 1.79
C LEU A 48 -24.04 12.69 0.85
N CYS A 49 -24.09 13.20 -0.37
CA CYS A 49 -22.96 13.12 -1.30
C CYS A 49 -21.69 13.81 -0.76
N ARG A 50 -21.86 14.94 -0.09
CA ARG A 50 -20.74 15.69 0.51
C ARG A 50 -20.16 14.99 1.72
N SER A 51 -20.98 14.34 2.55
CA SER A 51 -20.54 13.52 3.67
C SER A 51 -19.75 12.31 3.17
N LEU A 52 -20.29 11.54 2.24
CA LEU A 52 -19.62 10.36 1.66
C LEU A 52 -18.30 10.71 0.98
N SER A 53 -18.20 11.86 0.31
CA SER A 53 -16.93 12.29 -0.30
C SER A 53 -15.85 12.59 0.75
N ARG A 54 -16.21 13.20 1.87
CA ARG A 54 -15.26 13.48 2.97
C ARG A 54 -14.78 12.20 3.62
N GLU A 55 -15.69 11.26 3.89
CA GLU A 55 -15.32 9.96 4.46
C GLU A 55 -14.33 9.21 3.56
N CYS A 56 -14.57 9.22 2.24
CA CYS A 56 -13.69 8.61 1.26
C CYS A 56 -12.30 9.29 1.21
N GLU A 57 -12.24 10.62 1.25
CA GLU A 57 -10.96 11.36 1.30
C GLU A 57 -10.19 11.07 2.58
N LEU A 58 -10.86 11.04 3.73
CA LEU A 58 -10.24 10.72 5.02
C LEU A 58 -9.70 9.28 5.03
N ALA A 59 -10.46 8.32 4.51
CA ALA A 59 -10.02 6.93 4.41
C ALA A 59 -8.74 6.79 3.59
N VAL A 60 -8.66 7.48 2.44
CA VAL A 60 -7.45 7.49 1.60
C VAL A 60 -6.27 8.13 2.32
N ILE A 61 -6.46 9.27 2.99
CA ILE A 61 -5.40 9.95 3.75
C ILE A 61 -4.88 9.03 4.86
N ILE A 62 -5.77 8.43 5.64
CA ILE A 62 -5.40 7.47 6.69
C ILE A 62 -4.65 6.28 6.10
N GLY A 63 -5.12 5.73 4.98
CA GLY A 63 -4.46 4.66 4.25
C GLY A 63 -3.03 4.99 3.85
N PHE A 64 -2.77 6.21 3.36
CA PHE A 64 -1.41 6.67 3.03
C PHE A 64 -0.51 6.77 4.27
N TRP A 65 -0.99 7.36 5.37
CA TRP A 65 -0.21 7.47 6.61
C TRP A 65 0.13 6.11 7.21
N LEU A 66 -0.85 5.21 7.28
CA LEU A 66 -0.64 3.84 7.76
C LEU A 66 0.33 3.06 6.86
N SER A 67 0.23 3.22 5.54
CA SER A 67 1.18 2.63 4.59
C SER A 67 2.60 3.13 4.81
N GLY A 68 2.77 4.43 5.07
CA GLY A 68 4.06 5.03 5.39
C GLY A 68 4.65 4.48 6.70
N ALA A 69 3.83 4.33 7.74
CA ALA A 69 4.25 3.74 9.00
C ALA A 69 4.69 2.27 8.83
N ILE A 70 3.94 1.47 8.07
CA ILE A 70 4.31 0.08 7.73
C ILE A 70 5.61 0.05 6.93
N ALA A 71 5.77 0.89 5.91
CA ALA A 71 6.97 0.97 5.10
C ALA A 71 8.21 1.28 5.94
N LEU A 72 8.12 2.27 6.82
CA LEU A 72 9.19 2.63 7.74
C LEU A 72 9.52 1.46 8.68
N GLY A 73 8.50 0.82 9.26
CA GLY A 73 8.67 -0.33 10.14
C GLY A 73 9.38 -1.49 9.45
N ILE A 74 8.99 -1.84 8.23
CA ILE A 74 9.61 -2.92 7.45
C ILE A 74 11.07 -2.58 7.11
N VAL A 75 11.39 -1.33 6.72
CA VAL A 75 12.77 -0.90 6.47
C VAL A 75 13.63 -1.01 7.74
N LEU A 76 13.12 -0.56 8.89
CA LEU A 76 13.83 -0.66 10.17
C LEU A 76 14.08 -2.12 10.58
N ILE A 77 13.09 -3.00 10.37
CA ILE A 77 13.26 -4.44 10.60
C ILE A 77 14.34 -5.00 9.67
N GLY A 78 14.29 -4.69 8.36
CA GLY A 78 15.30 -5.12 7.41
C GLY A 78 16.70 -4.63 7.77
N MET A 79 16.85 -3.38 8.19
CA MET A 79 18.10 -2.85 8.69
C MET A 79 18.60 -3.61 9.93
N ARG A 80 17.71 -3.91 10.89
CA ARG A 80 18.06 -4.70 12.06
C ARG A 80 18.55 -6.10 11.68
N PHE A 81 17.95 -6.76 10.71
CA PHE A 81 18.42 -8.05 10.19
C PHE A 81 19.77 -7.93 9.49
N SER A 82 20.10 -6.80 8.87
CA SER A 82 21.40 -6.56 8.25
C SER A 82 22.53 -6.37 9.27
N PHE A 83 22.25 -5.67 10.38
CA PHE A 83 23.30 -5.33 11.38
C PHE A 83 23.38 -6.30 12.55
N ALA A 84 22.29 -6.97 12.91
CA ALA A 84 22.22 -7.87 14.06
C ALA A 84 21.30 -9.07 13.75
N PRO A 85 21.69 -9.95 12.79
CA PRO A 85 20.80 -10.98 12.25
C PRO A 85 20.30 -11.96 13.32
N HIS A 86 21.16 -12.44 14.21
CA HIS A 86 20.76 -13.40 15.26
C HIS A 86 19.81 -12.77 16.28
N ALA A 87 20.09 -11.55 16.76
CA ALA A 87 19.21 -10.83 17.68
C ALA A 87 17.87 -10.47 17.03
N ALA A 88 17.88 -10.15 15.73
CA ALA A 88 16.67 -9.89 14.96
C ALA A 88 15.83 -11.17 14.82
N ALA A 89 16.43 -12.31 14.49
CA ALA A 89 15.76 -13.59 14.34
C ALA A 89 15.06 -14.04 15.63
N THR A 90 15.75 -13.91 16.77
CA THR A 90 15.17 -14.23 18.09
C THR A 90 13.97 -13.36 18.39
N GLY A 91 14.04 -12.04 18.13
CA GLY A 91 12.91 -11.11 18.30
C GLY A 91 11.77 -11.39 17.33
N TYR A 92 12.05 -12.00 16.18
CA TYR A 92 11.07 -12.40 15.17
C TYR A 92 10.33 -13.70 15.52
N GLY A 93 10.77 -14.41 16.56
CA GLY A 93 10.19 -15.66 17.05
C GLY A 93 10.83 -16.92 16.45
N VAL A 94 12.01 -16.81 15.84
CA VAL A 94 12.77 -17.95 15.28
C VAL A 94 14.14 -18.00 15.91
N SER A 95 14.46 -19.13 16.57
CA SER A 95 15.81 -19.38 17.09
C SER A 95 16.67 -19.99 15.98
N VAL A 96 17.76 -19.31 15.63
CA VAL A 96 18.73 -19.78 14.63
C VAL A 96 20.05 -20.13 15.33
N GLY A 97 20.61 -21.28 15.00
CA GLY A 97 21.94 -21.70 15.48
C GLY A 97 23.07 -20.91 14.80
N PRO A 98 24.33 -21.09 15.26
CA PRO A 98 25.52 -20.39 14.77
C PRO A 98 26.05 -20.93 13.43
N ASP A 99 25.16 -21.32 12.49
CA ASP A 99 25.55 -21.80 11.16
C ASP A 99 25.61 -20.62 10.18
N PRO A 100 26.74 -20.41 9.46
CA PRO A 100 26.88 -19.33 8.47
C PRO A 100 25.79 -19.30 7.37
N ARG A 101 25.18 -20.46 7.10
CA ARG A 101 24.07 -20.54 6.12
C ARG A 101 22.85 -19.73 6.55
N TRP A 102 22.61 -19.61 7.86
CA TRP A 102 21.52 -18.77 8.38
C TRP A 102 21.77 -17.29 8.15
N GLU A 103 23.04 -16.83 8.25
CA GLU A 103 23.38 -15.43 8.00
C GLU A 103 23.08 -15.02 6.57
N ALA A 104 23.40 -15.85 5.59
CA ALA A 104 23.05 -15.58 4.18
C ALA A 104 21.54 -15.51 3.97
N TYR A 105 20.77 -16.39 4.60
CA TYR A 105 19.31 -16.38 4.51
C TYR A 105 18.69 -15.15 5.17
N LEU A 106 19.16 -14.79 6.37
CA LEU A 106 18.70 -13.62 7.10
C LEU A 106 19.05 -12.30 6.36
N SER A 107 20.22 -12.25 5.71
CA SER A 107 20.63 -11.13 4.86
C SER A 107 19.73 -10.99 3.63
N ALA A 108 19.38 -12.09 2.97
CA ALA A 108 18.45 -12.10 1.86
C ALA A 108 17.05 -11.60 2.30
N LYS A 109 16.60 -12.01 3.50
CA LYS A 109 15.36 -11.49 4.10
C LYS A 109 15.46 -9.98 4.33
N ALA A 110 16.58 -9.51 4.88
CA ALA A 110 16.79 -8.08 5.15
C ALA A 110 16.66 -7.22 3.89
N VAL A 111 17.33 -7.61 2.80
CA VAL A 111 17.26 -6.89 1.51
C VAL A 111 15.85 -6.87 0.96
N ARG A 112 15.11 -7.99 1.05
CA ARG A 112 13.72 -8.07 0.62
C ARG A 112 12.82 -7.14 1.41
N ASP A 113 12.98 -7.07 2.73
CA ASP A 113 12.18 -6.21 3.60
C ASP A 113 12.46 -4.73 3.30
N ILE A 114 13.73 -4.33 3.15
CA ILE A 114 14.12 -2.97 2.76
C ILE A 114 13.54 -2.61 1.38
N ALA A 115 13.68 -3.48 0.40
CA ALA A 115 13.15 -3.25 -0.95
C ALA A 115 11.63 -3.09 -0.94
N SER A 116 10.92 -3.90 -0.16
CA SER A 116 9.45 -3.78 -0.03
C SER A 116 9.03 -2.43 0.55
N GLY A 117 9.72 -1.95 1.59
CA GLY A 117 9.46 -0.64 2.18
C GLY A 117 9.76 0.51 1.21
N VAL A 118 10.86 0.43 0.45
CA VAL A 118 11.19 1.41 -0.61
C VAL A 118 10.12 1.41 -1.69
N PHE A 119 9.61 0.25 -2.10
CA PHE A 119 8.54 0.14 -3.09
C PHE A 119 7.26 0.87 -2.63
N VAL A 120 6.86 0.66 -1.37
CA VAL A 120 5.72 1.38 -0.77
C VAL A 120 5.98 2.89 -0.76
N ALA A 121 7.18 3.34 -0.39
CA ALA A 121 7.54 4.76 -0.40
C ALA A 121 7.41 5.38 -1.80
N ILE A 122 7.87 4.68 -2.85
CA ILE A 122 7.71 5.11 -4.24
C ILE A 122 6.23 5.26 -4.62
N LEU A 123 5.37 4.31 -4.24
CA LEU A 123 3.94 4.37 -4.53
C LEU A 123 3.26 5.54 -3.80
N ILE A 124 3.66 5.81 -2.55
CA ILE A 124 3.20 6.97 -1.78
C ILE A 124 3.58 8.28 -2.47
N LEU A 125 4.84 8.43 -2.87
CA LEU A 125 5.35 9.62 -3.55
C LEU A 125 4.63 9.87 -4.90
N ASN A 126 4.29 8.81 -5.61
CA ASN A 126 3.51 8.90 -6.85
C ASN A 126 2.00 9.12 -6.62
N ARG A 127 1.55 9.19 -5.36
CA ARG A 127 0.14 9.39 -4.97
C ARG A 127 -0.84 8.45 -5.66
N SER A 128 -0.42 7.21 -5.92
CA SER A 128 -1.22 6.20 -6.60
C SER A 128 -1.96 5.32 -5.57
N ALA A 129 -3.08 5.82 -5.01
CA ALA A 129 -3.84 5.12 -3.98
C ALA A 129 -4.26 3.71 -4.42
N HIS A 130 -4.78 3.59 -5.63
CA HIS A 130 -5.27 2.31 -6.15
C HIS A 130 -4.14 1.26 -6.32
N LEU A 131 -2.97 1.66 -6.85
CA LEU A 131 -1.82 0.76 -6.97
C LEU A 131 -1.26 0.40 -5.59
N LEU A 132 -1.19 1.37 -4.68
CA LEU A 132 -0.78 1.13 -3.29
C LEU A 132 -1.72 0.14 -2.59
N GLY A 133 -3.04 0.27 -2.78
CA GLY A 133 -4.03 -0.65 -2.25
C GLY A 133 -3.82 -2.08 -2.74
N TRP A 134 -3.66 -2.29 -4.04
CA TRP A 134 -3.36 -3.62 -4.60
C TRP A 134 -2.02 -4.17 -4.12
N PHE A 135 -0.99 -3.33 -4.04
CA PHE A 135 0.30 -3.74 -3.51
C PHE A 135 0.18 -4.20 -2.05
N MET A 136 -0.51 -3.43 -1.20
CA MET A 136 -0.75 -3.79 0.21
C MET A 136 -1.53 -5.09 0.34
N LEU A 137 -2.54 -5.32 -0.51
CA LEU A 137 -3.29 -6.56 -0.54
C LEU A 137 -2.39 -7.76 -0.85
N ALA A 138 -1.61 -7.66 -1.92
CA ALA A 138 -0.69 -8.73 -2.32
C ALA A 138 0.40 -8.95 -1.26
N ALA A 139 0.97 -7.87 -0.70
CA ALA A 139 2.02 -7.95 0.30
C ALA A 139 1.54 -8.50 1.65
N THR A 140 0.23 -8.51 1.94
CA THR A 140 -0.36 -9.15 3.14
C THR A 140 0.00 -10.64 3.24
N ILE A 141 0.25 -11.30 2.11
CA ILE A 141 0.67 -12.70 2.08
C ILE A 141 1.98 -12.92 2.85
N ILE A 142 2.89 -11.93 2.84
CA ILE A 142 4.22 -12.05 3.48
C ILE A 142 4.08 -12.23 4.99
N PRO A 143 3.49 -11.31 5.77
CA PRO A 143 3.34 -11.49 7.21
C PRO A 143 2.40 -12.65 7.56
N ALA A 144 1.41 -12.97 6.73
CA ALA A 144 0.58 -14.15 6.95
C ALA A 144 1.38 -15.46 6.85
N ALA A 145 2.25 -15.58 5.84
CA ALA A 145 3.15 -16.71 5.68
C ALA A 145 4.19 -16.76 6.81
N ASP A 146 4.75 -15.61 7.20
CA ASP A 146 5.69 -15.52 8.33
C ASP A 146 5.07 -16.02 9.64
N ALA A 147 3.81 -15.66 9.93
CA ALA A 147 3.08 -16.21 11.08
C ALA A 147 2.98 -17.74 11.04
N ALA A 148 2.65 -18.30 9.89
CA ALA A 148 2.55 -19.74 9.70
C ALA A 148 3.92 -20.44 9.87
N ILE A 149 5.00 -19.83 9.36
CA ILE A 149 6.36 -20.34 9.49
C ILE A 149 6.79 -20.35 10.96
N VAL A 150 6.56 -19.24 11.68
CA VAL A 150 6.88 -19.15 13.12
C VAL A 150 6.19 -20.25 13.90
N LEU A 151 4.90 -20.49 13.66
CA LEU A 151 4.13 -21.56 14.33
C LEU A 151 4.66 -22.95 13.97
N ARG A 152 4.98 -23.20 12.71
CA ARG A 152 5.49 -24.51 12.24
C ARG A 152 6.84 -24.87 12.85
N HIS A 153 7.67 -23.87 13.15
CA HIS A 153 9.01 -24.07 13.70
C HIS A 153 9.07 -23.90 15.22
N GLY A 154 7.95 -24.03 15.92
CA GLY A 154 7.91 -24.03 17.37
C GLY A 154 8.05 -22.64 18.02
N GLY A 155 7.90 -21.56 17.24
CA GLY A 155 7.86 -20.21 17.76
C GLY A 155 6.56 -19.94 18.57
N THR A 156 6.59 -18.87 19.36
CA THR A 156 5.48 -18.56 20.28
C THR A 156 4.27 -18.04 19.52
N ARG A 157 3.06 -18.37 20.00
CA ARG A 157 1.81 -17.83 19.46
C ARG A 157 1.74 -16.32 19.55
N THR A 158 2.35 -15.76 20.59
CA THR A 158 2.45 -14.29 20.78
C THR A 158 3.26 -13.63 19.67
N ALA A 159 4.40 -14.20 19.27
CA ALA A 159 5.17 -13.69 18.14
C ALA A 159 4.41 -13.87 16.82
N ALA A 160 3.82 -15.03 16.57
CA ALA A 160 3.11 -15.32 15.32
C ALA A 160 1.90 -14.40 15.12
N PHE A 161 1.04 -14.26 16.13
CA PHE A 161 -0.17 -13.45 16.00
C PHE A 161 0.03 -11.99 16.38
N GLY A 162 0.82 -11.70 17.44
CA GLY A 162 1.03 -10.34 17.92
C GLY A 162 1.89 -9.48 16.99
N ILE A 163 2.86 -10.08 16.30
CA ILE A 163 3.71 -9.35 15.36
C ILE A 163 3.18 -9.54 13.92
N HIS A 164 3.17 -10.77 13.45
CA HIS A 164 2.88 -11.06 12.04
C HIS A 164 1.38 -10.99 11.72
N GLY A 165 0.52 -11.54 12.60
CA GLY A 165 -0.93 -11.49 12.43
C GLY A 165 -1.49 -10.06 12.48
N VAL A 166 -1.04 -9.25 13.44
CA VAL A 166 -1.43 -7.83 13.51
C VAL A 166 -0.97 -7.07 12.28
N THR A 167 0.27 -7.30 11.82
CA THR A 167 0.77 -6.65 10.59
C THR A 167 -0.06 -7.04 9.38
N ALA A 168 -0.37 -8.32 9.19
CA ALA A 168 -1.21 -8.80 8.10
C ALA A 168 -2.61 -8.16 8.14
N GLY A 169 -3.24 -8.13 9.31
CA GLY A 169 -4.55 -7.50 9.51
C GLY A 169 -4.53 -6.00 9.19
N THR A 170 -3.50 -5.29 9.64
CA THR A 170 -3.33 -3.86 9.36
C THR A 170 -3.16 -3.61 7.86
N MET A 171 -2.33 -4.40 7.16
CA MET A 171 -2.14 -4.26 5.72
C MET A 171 -3.43 -4.54 4.94
N LEU A 172 -4.23 -5.51 5.38
CA LEU A 172 -5.54 -5.79 4.79
C LEU A 172 -6.50 -4.59 4.96
N ILE A 173 -6.57 -4.02 6.16
CA ILE A 173 -7.38 -2.82 6.41
C ILE A 173 -6.94 -1.66 5.53
N ILE A 174 -5.63 -1.39 5.44
CA ILE A 174 -5.08 -0.36 4.56
C ILE A 174 -5.50 -0.59 3.10
N SER A 175 -5.40 -1.83 2.63
CA SER A 175 -5.82 -2.20 1.29
C SER A 175 -7.30 -1.87 1.04
N LEU A 176 -8.18 -2.22 1.97
CA LEU A 176 -9.61 -1.92 1.87
C LEU A 176 -9.89 -0.41 1.86
N LEU A 177 -9.19 0.37 2.70
CA LEU A 177 -9.31 1.84 2.74
C LEU A 177 -8.86 2.52 1.43
N LEU A 178 -7.90 1.93 0.72
CA LEU A 178 -7.34 2.50 -0.51
C LEU A 178 -8.06 2.03 -1.78
N LEU A 179 -8.77 0.91 -1.72
CA LEU A 179 -9.49 0.32 -2.87
C LEU A 179 -11.00 0.63 -2.86
N GLY A 180 -11.59 0.91 -1.68
CA GLY A 180 -13.01 1.27 -1.51
C GLY A 180 -13.23 2.73 -1.71
#